data_074db0766fa6e3e46359e239257fc9e5
#
_entry.id   074db0766fa6e3e46359e239257fc9e5
#
_cell.length_a   1.000
_cell.length_b   1.000
_cell.length_c   1.000
_cell.angle_alpha   90.00
_cell.angle_beta   90.00
_cell.angle_gamma   90.00
#
_symmetry.space_group_name_H-M   'P 1'
#
loop_
_entity.id
_entity.type
_entity.pdbx_description
1 polymer ?
#
loop_
_entity_poly.entity_id
_entity_poly.type
_entity_poly.pdbx_seq_one_letter_code
_entity_poly.pdbx_strand_id
1 'polypeptide(L)'
;MSLTDPAAQWTAAPGGPAFYAYSTNYLIDTKAGVILDVEATPAHRTNEVNATKVMVDRVEERFEIKPTHLIGDTAYGTAEMLGWMVDEKAIEPHVPVWDKAERKDGSLGRSDFRWEAEADEYRCPQGKPLRSTGK
;
A
#
# COMPACT_ATOMS: atom_id res chain seq x y z
N MET A 1 21.55 12.81 5.90
CA MET A 1 21.81 11.77 6.92
C MET A 1 21.95 12.44 8.27
N SER A 2 21.28 11.95 9.31
CA SER A 2 21.46 12.44 10.67
C SER A 2 22.85 12.04 11.18
N LEU A 3 23.54 12.97 11.83
CA LEU A 3 24.89 12.67 12.37
C LEU A 3 24.85 11.92 13.70
N THR A 4 23.74 12.04 14.44
CA THR A 4 23.53 11.40 15.73
C THR A 4 22.82 10.06 15.62
N ASP A 5 21.99 9.88 14.57
CA ASP A 5 21.27 8.66 14.29
C ASP A 5 21.16 8.46 12.76
N PRO A 6 22.08 7.70 12.15
CA PRO A 6 22.09 7.47 10.71
C PRO A 6 20.87 6.73 10.17
N ALA A 7 20.12 6.01 11.02
CA ALA A 7 18.91 5.27 10.63
C ALA A 7 17.67 6.16 10.56
N ALA A 8 17.66 7.30 11.27
CA ALA A 8 16.54 8.23 11.20
C ALA A 8 16.41 8.83 9.80
N GLN A 9 15.19 8.89 9.29
CA GLN A 9 14.90 9.38 7.96
C GLN A 9 14.33 10.80 7.97
N TRP A 10 14.60 11.52 6.88
CA TRP A 10 14.11 12.87 6.68
C TRP A 10 12.62 12.87 6.37
N THR A 11 11.84 13.58 7.16
CA THR A 11 10.41 13.72 7.00
C THR A 11 9.95 15.16 7.25
N ALA A 12 8.76 15.50 6.77
CA ALA A 12 8.09 16.77 7.04
C ALA A 12 6.58 16.62 7.00
N ALA A 13 5.88 17.31 7.88
CA ALA A 13 4.46 17.55 7.68
C ALA A 13 4.24 18.57 6.54
N PRO A 14 3.09 18.53 5.82
CA PRO A 14 2.77 19.52 4.79
C PRO A 14 2.85 20.94 5.36
N GLY A 15 3.71 21.79 4.77
CA GLY A 15 3.94 23.17 5.21
C GLY A 15 4.79 23.33 6.48
N GLY A 16 5.29 22.26 7.06
CA GLY A 16 6.15 22.27 8.24
C GLY A 16 7.64 22.15 7.93
N PRO A 17 8.52 22.40 8.91
CA PRO A 17 9.95 22.18 8.77
C PRO A 17 10.26 20.69 8.62
N ALA A 18 11.29 20.37 7.86
CA ALA A 18 11.78 19.02 7.72
C ALA A 18 12.69 18.64 8.90
N PHE A 19 12.60 17.39 9.35
CA PHE A 19 13.39 16.85 10.47
C PHE A 19 13.65 15.35 10.29
N TYR A 20 14.59 14.81 11.04
CA TYR A 20 14.85 13.38 11.08
C TYR A 20 13.97 12.72 12.13
N ALA A 21 13.26 11.63 11.76
CA ALA A 21 12.32 10.99 12.65
C ALA A 21 12.14 9.49 12.37
N TYR A 22 11.42 8.88 13.30
CA TYR A 22 10.78 7.57 13.16
C TYR A 22 9.27 7.75 13.14
N SER A 23 8.56 6.85 12.45
CA SER A 23 7.12 6.69 12.54
C SER A 23 6.80 5.58 13.54
N THR A 24 5.73 5.78 14.32
CA THR A 24 5.16 4.73 15.14
C THR A 24 3.91 4.19 14.46
N ASN A 25 3.94 2.90 14.11
CA ASN A 25 2.85 2.21 13.45
C ASN A 25 2.06 1.42 14.49
N TYR A 26 0.73 1.46 14.41
CA TYR A 26 -0.16 0.76 15.31
C TYR A 26 -1.06 -0.17 14.53
N LEU A 27 -1.14 -1.44 14.97
CA LEU A 27 -2.17 -2.38 14.53
C LEU A 27 -3.29 -2.38 15.55
N ILE A 28 -4.50 -1.97 15.14
CA ILE A 28 -5.62 -1.74 16.04
C ILE A 28 -6.79 -2.65 15.65
N ASP A 29 -7.35 -3.37 16.62
CA ASP A 29 -8.68 -3.97 16.47
C ASP A 29 -9.74 -2.87 16.56
N THR A 30 -10.33 -2.53 15.42
CA THR A 30 -11.32 -1.44 15.33
C THR A 30 -12.64 -1.77 16.03
N LYS A 31 -12.95 -3.07 16.24
CA LYS A 31 -14.16 -3.52 16.93
C LYS A 31 -14.03 -3.36 18.44
N ALA A 32 -12.87 -3.73 18.98
CA ALA A 32 -12.61 -3.65 20.43
C ALA A 32 -11.96 -2.31 20.81
N GLY A 33 -11.39 -1.56 19.86
CA GLY A 33 -10.62 -0.34 20.13
C GLY A 33 -9.29 -0.60 20.83
N VAL A 34 -8.70 -1.78 20.65
CA VAL A 34 -7.48 -2.22 21.33
C VAL A 34 -6.30 -2.20 20.37
N ILE A 35 -5.16 -1.69 20.82
CA ILE A 35 -3.89 -1.79 20.12
C ILE A 35 -3.36 -3.21 20.30
N LEU A 36 -3.25 -3.96 19.19
CA LEU A 36 -2.75 -5.34 19.20
C LEU A 36 -1.22 -5.39 19.10
N ASP A 37 -0.64 -4.47 18.35
CA ASP A 37 0.81 -4.42 18.16
C ASP A 37 1.29 -3.02 17.77
N VAL A 38 2.59 -2.76 18.00
CA VAL A 38 3.24 -1.48 17.73
C VAL A 38 4.61 -1.74 17.10
N GLU A 39 4.92 -1.03 16.02
CA GLU A 39 6.22 -1.10 15.35
C GLU A 39 6.77 0.30 15.07
N ALA A 40 8.02 0.54 15.45
CA ALA A 40 8.73 1.78 15.13
C ALA A 40 9.58 1.57 13.87
N THR A 41 9.41 2.43 12.87
CA THR A 41 10.19 2.39 11.63
C THR A 41 10.80 3.76 11.31
N PRO A 42 11.94 3.85 10.60
CA PRO A 42 12.37 5.10 10.01
C PRO A 42 11.24 5.71 9.18
N ALA A 43 11.02 7.03 9.29
CA ALA A 43 9.85 7.72 8.74
C ALA A 43 9.85 7.73 7.20
N HIS A 44 9.41 6.63 6.60
CA HIS A 44 9.26 6.47 5.15
C HIS A 44 8.04 5.60 4.82
N ARG A 45 7.23 6.01 3.82
CA ARG A 45 5.96 5.35 3.47
C ARG A 45 6.08 3.84 3.22
N THR A 46 7.13 3.39 2.53
CA THR A 46 7.33 1.95 2.29
C THR A 46 7.62 1.17 3.57
N ASN A 47 8.23 1.80 4.56
CA ASN A 47 8.50 1.16 5.85
C ASN A 47 7.21 0.96 6.65
N GLU A 48 6.27 1.89 6.59
CA GLU A 48 4.96 1.77 7.25
C GLU A 48 4.16 0.59 6.70
N VAL A 49 4.10 0.45 5.37
CA VAL A 49 3.43 -0.68 4.71
C VAL A 49 4.08 -2.01 5.08
N ASN A 50 5.42 -2.07 5.08
CA ASN A 50 6.16 -3.28 5.46
C ASN A 50 6.00 -3.61 6.96
N ALA A 51 5.95 -2.60 7.84
CA ALA A 51 5.69 -2.80 9.27
C ALA A 51 4.34 -3.49 9.50
N THR A 52 3.33 -3.20 8.69
CA THR A 52 2.02 -3.86 8.80
C THR A 52 2.12 -5.36 8.54
N LYS A 53 2.89 -5.79 7.54
CA LYS A 53 3.12 -7.23 7.29
C LYS A 53 3.70 -7.90 8.53
N VAL A 54 4.74 -7.30 9.10
CA VAL A 54 5.42 -7.80 10.33
C VAL A 54 4.46 -7.84 11.52
N MET A 55 3.67 -6.79 11.73
CA MET A 55 2.73 -6.73 12.85
C MET A 55 1.60 -7.75 12.72
N VAL A 56 1.05 -7.95 11.52
CA VAL A 56 0.01 -8.97 11.28
C VAL A 56 0.56 -10.37 11.53
N ASP A 57 1.75 -10.70 11.01
CA ASP A 57 2.39 -11.99 11.24
C ASP A 57 2.64 -12.23 12.73
N ARG A 58 3.15 -11.23 13.44
CA ARG A 58 3.45 -11.30 14.87
C ARG A 58 2.20 -11.46 15.73
N VAL A 59 1.10 -10.81 15.39
CA VAL A 59 -0.19 -10.96 16.08
C VAL A 59 -0.79 -12.33 15.82
N GLU A 60 -0.72 -12.83 14.59
CA GLU A 60 -1.15 -14.18 14.24
C GLU A 60 -0.36 -15.23 15.03
N GLU A 61 0.97 -15.09 15.09
CA GLU A 61 1.86 -16.01 15.82
C GLU A 61 1.66 -15.98 17.34
N ARG A 62 1.48 -14.77 17.94
CA ARG A 62 1.41 -14.63 19.39
C ARG A 62 0.03 -14.90 20.00
N PHE A 63 -1.02 -14.52 19.26
CA PHE A 63 -2.37 -14.52 19.78
C PHE A 63 -3.32 -15.43 19.02
N GLU A 64 -2.85 -16.08 17.94
CA GLU A 64 -3.69 -16.86 17.02
C GLU A 64 -4.87 -16.05 16.45
N ILE A 65 -4.69 -14.71 16.37
CA ILE A 65 -5.66 -13.78 15.82
C ILE A 65 -5.26 -13.44 14.40
N LYS A 66 -6.15 -13.77 13.45
CA LYS A 66 -6.01 -13.39 12.05
C LYS A 66 -7.11 -12.41 11.66
N PRO A 67 -6.78 -11.23 11.16
CA PRO A 67 -7.79 -10.29 10.70
C PRO A 67 -8.50 -10.82 9.45
N THR A 68 -9.82 -10.65 9.38
CA THR A 68 -10.59 -10.91 8.16
C THR A 68 -10.54 -9.72 7.20
N HIS A 69 -10.40 -8.52 7.72
CA HIS A 69 -10.33 -7.27 6.97
C HIS A 69 -9.16 -6.42 7.47
N LEU A 70 -8.48 -5.74 6.57
CA LEU A 70 -7.46 -4.75 6.92
C LEU A 70 -7.83 -3.39 6.32
N ILE A 71 -7.95 -2.40 7.20
CA ILE A 71 -8.27 -1.02 6.83
C ILE A 71 -6.98 -0.23 6.81
N GLY A 72 -6.71 0.44 5.71
CA GLY A 72 -5.54 1.31 5.55
C GLY A 72 -5.82 2.51 4.65
N ASP A 73 -4.87 3.40 4.55
CA ASP A 73 -4.93 4.54 3.64
C ASP A 73 -4.48 4.15 2.21
N THR A 74 -4.38 5.14 1.32
CA THR A 74 -3.97 4.94 -0.09
C THR A 74 -2.56 4.36 -0.26
N ALA A 75 -1.68 4.45 0.75
CA ALA A 75 -0.34 3.86 0.67
C ALA A 75 -0.39 2.32 0.62
N TYR A 76 -1.45 1.74 1.19
CA TYR A 76 -1.69 0.29 1.20
C TYR A 76 -2.35 -0.23 -0.08
N GLY A 77 -2.80 0.65 -0.97
CA GLY A 77 -3.45 0.31 -2.24
C GLY A 77 -2.49 -0.09 -3.38
N THR A 78 -1.25 -0.47 -3.09
CA THR A 78 -0.30 -0.97 -4.10
C THR A 78 -0.64 -2.39 -4.50
N ALA A 79 -0.39 -2.77 -5.77
CA ALA A 79 -0.65 -4.12 -6.26
C ALA A 79 0.06 -5.19 -5.43
N GLU A 80 1.30 -4.93 -4.99
CA GLU A 80 2.07 -5.84 -4.13
C GLU A 80 1.38 -6.05 -2.78
N MET A 81 0.93 -4.97 -2.10
CA MET A 81 0.30 -5.07 -0.79
C MET A 81 -1.08 -5.73 -0.88
N LEU A 82 -1.85 -5.40 -1.93
CA LEU A 82 -3.14 -6.04 -2.19
C LEU A 82 -2.99 -7.54 -2.46
N GLY A 83 -2.01 -7.95 -3.28
CA GLY A 83 -1.69 -9.35 -3.53
C GLY A 83 -1.30 -10.08 -2.24
N TRP A 84 -0.45 -9.49 -1.41
CA TRP A 84 -0.10 -10.06 -0.11
C TRP A 84 -1.33 -10.26 0.79
N MET A 85 -2.21 -9.25 0.88
CA MET A 85 -3.44 -9.38 1.69
C MET A 85 -4.35 -10.51 1.18
N VAL A 86 -4.63 -10.52 -0.13
CA VAL A 86 -5.63 -11.43 -0.71
C VAL A 86 -5.07 -12.83 -0.94
N ASP A 87 -3.93 -12.93 -1.62
CA ASP A 87 -3.40 -14.22 -2.10
C ASP A 87 -2.61 -14.96 -1.03
N GLU A 88 -1.84 -14.25 -0.21
CA GLU A 88 -0.99 -14.89 0.81
C GLU A 88 -1.70 -15.00 2.17
N LYS A 89 -2.42 -13.94 2.57
CA LYS A 89 -3.04 -13.86 3.90
C LYS A 89 -4.54 -14.14 3.92
N ALA A 90 -5.22 -14.19 2.79
CA ALA A 90 -6.68 -14.28 2.69
C ALA A 90 -7.40 -13.21 3.56
N ILE A 91 -6.86 -11.99 3.55
CA ILE A 91 -7.39 -10.80 4.23
C ILE A 91 -8.08 -9.94 3.19
N GLU A 92 -9.32 -9.52 3.45
CA GLU A 92 -10.04 -8.58 2.59
C GLU A 92 -9.51 -7.15 2.77
N PRO A 93 -8.97 -6.51 1.72
CA PRO A 93 -8.47 -5.15 1.82
C PRO A 93 -9.59 -4.12 1.84
N HIS A 94 -9.57 -3.22 2.83
CA HIS A 94 -10.44 -2.05 2.94
C HIS A 94 -9.60 -0.79 2.81
N VAL A 95 -9.05 -0.59 1.61
CA VAL A 95 -8.12 0.48 1.31
C VAL A 95 -8.58 1.25 0.06
N PRO A 96 -8.43 2.58 0.02
CA PRO A 96 -8.72 3.35 -1.18
C PRO A 96 -7.75 2.94 -2.29
N VAL A 97 -8.27 2.38 -3.37
CA VAL A 97 -7.46 2.11 -4.58
C VAL A 97 -7.20 3.43 -5.30
N TRP A 98 -5.95 3.68 -5.62
CA TRP A 98 -5.60 4.86 -6.39
C TRP A 98 -6.06 4.67 -7.83
N ASP A 99 -7.26 5.12 -8.11
CA ASP A 99 -7.75 5.19 -9.48
C ASP A 99 -7.20 6.44 -10.16
N LYS A 100 -6.19 6.24 -11.01
CA LYS A 100 -5.66 7.27 -11.90
C LYS A 100 -6.44 7.38 -13.22
N ALA A 101 -7.65 6.78 -13.29
CA ALA A 101 -8.44 6.73 -14.50
C ALA A 101 -8.97 8.10 -14.93
N GLU A 102 -9.25 8.99 -13.98
CA GLU A 102 -9.64 10.37 -14.29
C GLU A 102 -8.42 11.28 -14.47
N ARG A 103 -7.85 11.29 -15.67
CA ARG A 103 -6.83 12.26 -16.04
C ARG A 103 -7.44 13.51 -16.64
N LYS A 104 -7.25 14.66 -15.98
CA LYS A 104 -7.72 15.96 -16.45
C LYS A 104 -6.75 16.65 -17.42
N ASP A 105 -5.62 16.01 -17.72
CA ASP A 105 -4.55 16.54 -18.57
C ASP A 105 -4.66 16.14 -20.05
N GLY A 106 -5.78 15.50 -20.44
CA GLY A 106 -6.02 15.01 -21.80
C GLY A 106 -5.26 13.70 -22.15
N SER A 107 -4.53 13.11 -21.21
CA SER A 107 -3.93 11.80 -21.39
C SER A 107 -4.96 10.68 -21.17
N LEU A 108 -4.74 9.53 -21.80
CA LEU A 108 -5.63 8.38 -21.72
C LEU A 108 -5.55 7.74 -20.33
N GLY A 109 -6.71 7.52 -19.71
CA GLY A 109 -6.88 6.75 -18.48
C GLY A 109 -7.08 5.26 -18.78
N ARG A 110 -7.09 4.42 -17.72
CA ARG A 110 -7.29 2.97 -17.87
C ARG A 110 -8.64 2.63 -18.51
N SER A 111 -9.69 3.37 -18.20
CA SER A 111 -11.04 3.20 -18.75
C SER A 111 -11.15 3.44 -20.26
N ASP A 112 -10.17 4.13 -20.85
CA ASP A 112 -10.14 4.40 -22.30
C ASP A 112 -9.61 3.21 -23.09
N PHE A 113 -9.01 2.22 -22.41
CA PHE A 113 -8.44 1.03 -23.05
C PHE A 113 -9.42 -0.14 -22.93
N ARG A 114 -9.65 -0.82 -24.06
CA ARG A 114 -10.51 -1.99 -24.12
C ARG A 114 -9.66 -3.25 -23.98
N TRP A 115 -10.04 -4.13 -23.05
CA TRP A 115 -9.43 -5.45 -22.91
C TRP A 115 -10.01 -6.42 -23.96
N GLU A 116 -9.16 -7.12 -24.68
CA GLU A 116 -9.50 -8.18 -25.61
C GLU A 116 -8.97 -9.52 -25.09
N ALA A 117 -9.87 -10.29 -24.47
CA ALA A 117 -9.52 -11.52 -23.77
C ALA A 117 -8.94 -12.61 -24.71
N GLU A 118 -9.44 -12.71 -25.95
CA GLU A 118 -8.96 -13.70 -26.93
C GLU A 118 -7.51 -13.45 -27.36
N ALA A 119 -7.07 -12.18 -27.40
CA ALA A 119 -5.75 -11.78 -27.80
C ALA A 119 -4.80 -11.53 -26.62
N ASP A 120 -5.30 -11.59 -25.38
CA ASP A 120 -4.58 -11.25 -24.14
C ASP A 120 -3.89 -9.87 -24.23
N GLU A 121 -4.62 -8.87 -24.72
CA GLU A 121 -4.09 -7.52 -24.94
C GLU A 121 -5.11 -6.43 -24.65
N TYR A 122 -4.61 -5.24 -24.29
CA TYR A 122 -5.42 -4.02 -24.28
C TYR A 122 -5.35 -3.31 -25.61
N ARG A 123 -6.46 -2.73 -26.07
CA ARG A 123 -6.50 -1.82 -27.22
C ARG A 123 -6.71 -0.39 -26.78
N CYS A 124 -5.85 0.51 -27.25
CA CYS A 124 -6.03 1.93 -27.03
C CYS A 124 -7.16 2.48 -27.93
N PRO A 125 -7.72 3.67 -27.64
CA PRO A 125 -8.75 4.30 -28.46
C PRO A 125 -8.35 4.52 -29.94
N GLN A 126 -7.04 4.54 -30.22
CA GLN A 126 -6.49 4.64 -31.58
C GLN A 126 -6.28 3.27 -32.25
N GLY A 127 -6.74 2.18 -31.65
CA GLY A 127 -6.65 0.82 -32.18
C GLY A 127 -5.29 0.13 -32.01
N LYS A 128 -4.33 0.74 -31.31
CA LYS A 128 -3.01 0.12 -31.08
C LYS A 128 -3.08 -0.94 -29.97
N PRO A 129 -2.51 -2.15 -30.19
CA PRO A 129 -2.45 -3.18 -29.16
C PRO A 129 -1.36 -2.86 -28.14
N LEU A 130 -1.65 -3.14 -26.86
CA LEU A 130 -0.73 -3.08 -25.75
C LEU A 130 -0.63 -4.48 -25.13
N ARG A 131 0.51 -5.11 -25.29
CA ARG A 131 0.79 -6.46 -24.79
C ARG A 131 1.74 -6.40 -23.61
N SER A 132 1.58 -7.33 -22.66
CA SER A 132 2.57 -7.52 -21.61
C SER A 132 3.90 -7.97 -22.22
N THR A 133 4.99 -7.33 -21.82
CA THR A 133 6.35 -7.72 -22.26
C THR A 133 6.95 -8.83 -21.40
N GLY A 134 6.19 -9.35 -20.42
CA GLY A 134 6.62 -10.48 -19.59
C GLY A 134 7.84 -10.21 -18.70
N LYS A 135 8.09 -8.92 -18.35
CA LYS A 135 9.17 -8.55 -17.40
C LYS A 135 8.59 -8.17 -16.06
#